data_b8752bfbabdcbbeb2a829f76fb2b55fa
#
_entry.id   b8752bfbabdcbbeb2a829f76fb2b55fa
#
_cell.length_a   1.000
_cell.length_b   1.000
_cell.length_c   1.000
_cell.angle_alpha   90.00
_cell.angle_beta   90.00
_cell.angle_gamma   90.00
#
_symmetry.space_group_name_H-M   'P 1'
#
loop_
_entity.id
_entity.type
_entity.pdbx_description
1 polymer ?
#
loop_
_entity_poly.entity_id
_entity_poly.type
_entity_poly.pdbx_seq_one_letter_code
_entity_poly.pdbx_strand_id
1 'polypeptide(L)'
;KELGIRVKYLHSDIDTLERQRIIRDMRLDAFDVLVGINLLREGLDIPEISLVAILDADKEGFLRTETSLVQTIGRAARNSEGHVIMYADKITESMEKAIGETERRRKIQQAYNEEHGITPQTIRKAVRDLISISRAAEADDRPSDTLKKDYESMSVKELEKVKKEIEKNMHKAAAELNFEEAAALRDKMIEINQYLYENK
;
A
#
# COMPACT_ATOMS: atom_id res chain seq x y z
N LYS A 1 8.89 20.87 14.31
CA LYS A 1 9.91 21.61 13.53
C LYS A 1 10.92 22.32 14.44
N GLU A 2 10.47 22.84 15.57
CA GLU A 2 11.36 23.57 16.53
C GLU A 2 12.45 22.66 17.14
N LEU A 3 12.19 21.38 17.26
CA LEU A 3 13.13 20.38 17.82
C LEU A 3 13.95 19.64 16.75
N GLY A 4 13.85 20.03 15.49
CA GLY A 4 14.57 19.37 14.39
C GLY A 4 14.03 17.98 13.98
N ILE A 5 12.91 17.52 14.56
CA ILE A 5 12.30 16.23 14.26
C ILE A 5 11.53 16.32 12.94
N ARG A 6 11.79 15.40 12.03
CA ARG A 6 11.09 15.28 10.75
C ARG A 6 9.78 14.54 10.96
N VAL A 7 8.63 15.23 10.80
CA VAL A 7 7.29 14.70 11.10
C VAL A 7 6.40 14.76 9.86
N LYS A 8 5.64 13.71 9.62
CA LYS A 8 4.54 13.65 8.66
C LYS A 8 3.23 13.30 9.35
N TYR A 9 2.13 13.74 8.75
CA TYR A 9 0.77 13.46 9.22
C TYR A 9 0.06 12.54 8.24
N LEU A 10 -0.79 11.68 8.79
CA LEU A 10 -1.66 10.81 8.01
C LEU A 10 -3.09 10.95 8.55
N HIS A 11 -4.02 11.47 7.73
CA HIS A 11 -5.43 11.65 8.10
C HIS A 11 -6.37 11.20 6.95
N SER A 12 -7.69 11.24 7.19
CA SER A 12 -8.69 10.71 6.26
C SER A 12 -8.73 11.41 4.90
N ASP A 13 -8.34 12.69 4.85
CA ASP A 13 -8.46 13.52 3.65
C ASP A 13 -7.24 13.38 2.72
N ILE A 14 -6.24 12.61 3.14
CA ILE A 14 -5.07 12.31 2.29
C ILE A 14 -5.48 11.26 1.26
N ASP A 15 -5.26 11.55 -0.01
CA ASP A 15 -5.56 10.63 -1.09
C ASP A 15 -4.70 9.35 -1.03
N THR A 16 -5.12 8.32 -1.76
CA THR A 16 -4.49 7.01 -1.73
C THR A 16 -3.03 7.04 -2.21
N LEU A 17 -2.72 7.85 -3.23
CA LEU A 17 -1.36 7.94 -3.77
C LEU A 17 -0.42 8.66 -2.80
N GLU A 18 -0.88 9.77 -2.21
CA GLU A 18 -0.11 10.51 -1.21
C GLU A 18 0.11 9.66 0.05
N ARG A 19 -0.91 8.90 0.49
CA ARG A 19 -0.78 7.93 1.58
C ARG A 19 0.31 6.90 1.31
N GLN A 20 0.36 6.35 0.10
CA GLN A 20 1.38 5.38 -0.29
C GLN A 20 2.78 6.01 -0.32
N ARG A 21 2.90 7.25 -0.79
CA ARG A 21 4.16 8.01 -0.75
C ARG A 21 4.65 8.23 0.67
N ILE A 22 3.78 8.66 1.58
CA ILE A 22 4.12 8.87 2.99
C ILE A 22 4.62 7.56 3.62
N ILE A 23 3.95 6.43 3.37
CA ILE A 23 4.36 5.13 3.91
C ILE A 23 5.71 4.69 3.32
N ARG A 24 5.91 4.86 2.02
CA ARG A 24 7.18 4.60 1.36
C ARG A 24 8.31 5.46 1.92
N ASP A 25 8.08 6.75 2.05
CA ASP A 25 9.06 7.71 2.57
C ASP A 25 9.45 7.39 4.01
N MET A 26 8.50 6.95 4.85
CA MET A 26 8.79 6.45 6.19
C MET A 26 9.72 5.23 6.16
N ARG A 27 9.46 4.27 5.28
CA ARG A 27 10.29 3.07 5.12
C ARG A 27 11.68 3.36 4.54
N LEU A 28 11.84 4.48 3.85
CA LEU A 28 13.10 5.00 3.31
C LEU A 28 13.81 5.97 4.26
N ASP A 29 13.32 6.10 5.50
CA ASP A 29 13.89 6.99 6.52
C ASP A 29 13.93 8.48 6.11
N ALA A 30 12.97 8.89 5.27
CA ALA A 30 12.86 10.30 4.86
C ALA A 30 12.34 11.20 6.00
N PHE A 31 11.70 10.62 7.02
CA PHE A 31 11.23 11.31 8.21
C PHE A 31 11.19 10.36 9.42
N ASP A 32 11.19 10.92 10.64
CA ASP A 32 11.36 10.18 11.88
C ASP A 32 10.05 9.77 12.53
N VAL A 33 8.99 10.58 12.37
CA VAL A 33 7.72 10.41 13.08
C VAL A 33 6.53 10.51 12.14
N LEU A 34 5.66 9.52 12.21
CA LEU A 34 4.36 9.54 11.56
C LEU A 34 3.26 9.72 12.61
N VAL A 35 2.50 10.80 12.50
CA VAL A 35 1.33 11.06 13.34
C VAL A 35 0.08 10.71 12.56
N GLY A 36 -0.78 9.86 13.12
CA GLY A 36 -2.01 9.45 12.44
C GLY A 36 -3.18 9.32 13.39
N ILE A 37 -4.37 9.69 12.92
CA ILE A 37 -5.64 9.49 13.64
C ILE A 37 -6.30 8.26 13.04
N ASN A 38 -6.37 7.16 13.80
CA ASN A 38 -7.09 5.92 13.43
C ASN A 38 -6.66 5.24 12.10
N LEU A 39 -5.67 5.78 11.42
CA LEU A 39 -5.24 5.29 10.10
C LEU A 39 -4.18 4.19 10.18
N LEU A 40 -3.68 3.93 11.38
CA LEU A 40 -2.65 2.92 11.64
C LEU A 40 -3.24 1.52 11.94
N ARG A 41 -4.57 1.37 11.87
CA ARG A 41 -5.25 0.10 12.21
C ARG A 41 -5.18 -0.93 11.09
N GLU A 42 -5.42 -0.54 9.84
CA GLU A 42 -5.54 -1.46 8.71
C GLU A 42 -4.58 -1.12 7.57
N GLY A 43 -4.11 -2.15 6.89
CA GLY A 43 -3.35 -2.03 5.64
C GLY A 43 -1.93 -1.48 5.74
N LEU A 44 -1.39 -1.18 6.93
CA LEU A 44 -0.03 -0.72 7.09
C LEU A 44 0.89 -1.88 7.49
N ASP A 45 1.85 -2.16 6.63
CA ASP A 45 2.92 -3.11 6.86
C ASP A 45 4.27 -2.39 6.85
N ILE A 46 4.66 -1.87 8.00
CA ILE A 46 5.88 -1.09 8.19
C ILE A 46 6.74 -1.79 9.25
N PRO A 47 7.58 -2.75 8.86
CA PRO A 47 8.42 -3.49 9.81
C PRO A 47 9.52 -2.63 10.45
N GLU A 48 9.78 -1.45 9.90
CA GLU A 48 10.78 -0.51 10.39
C GLU A 48 10.34 0.25 11.66
N ILE A 49 9.04 0.15 12.05
CA ILE A 49 8.53 0.81 13.26
C ILE A 49 9.18 0.23 14.51
N SER A 50 9.96 1.04 15.22
CA SER A 50 10.56 0.69 16.51
C SER A 50 9.75 1.19 17.70
N LEU A 51 8.95 2.24 17.55
CA LEU A 51 8.13 2.81 18.61
C LEU A 51 6.70 3.09 18.14
N VAL A 52 5.74 2.66 18.93
CA VAL A 52 4.33 3.06 18.80
C VAL A 52 3.93 3.82 20.06
N ALA A 53 3.53 5.08 19.91
CA ALA A 53 3.01 5.91 20.97
C ALA A 53 1.50 6.09 20.81
N ILE A 54 0.72 5.71 21.81
CA ILE A 54 -0.74 5.84 21.83
C ILE A 54 -1.09 6.95 22.82
N LEU A 55 -1.50 8.09 22.31
CA LEU A 55 -1.93 9.20 23.13
C LEU A 55 -3.38 9.01 23.58
N ASP A 56 -3.76 9.53 24.75
CA ASP A 56 -5.10 9.40 25.30
C ASP A 56 -5.63 7.95 25.25
N ALA A 57 -4.80 7.00 25.70
CA ALA A 57 -5.12 5.58 25.61
C ALA A 57 -6.29 5.20 26.54
N ASP A 58 -6.56 5.98 27.56
CA ASP A 58 -7.67 5.83 28.52
C ASP A 58 -8.99 6.50 28.08
N LYS A 59 -8.98 7.24 26.97
CA LYS A 59 -10.21 7.84 26.42
C LYS A 59 -11.01 6.77 25.72
N GLU A 60 -11.85 6.05 26.49
CA GLU A 60 -12.67 4.97 25.96
C GLU A 60 -13.54 5.42 24.79
N GLY A 61 -13.71 4.52 23.82
CA GLY A 61 -14.46 4.74 22.61
C GLY A 61 -14.02 3.79 21.50
N PHE A 62 -14.62 3.94 20.34
CA PHE A 62 -14.38 3.05 19.19
C PHE A 62 -12.88 2.85 18.83
N LEU A 63 -12.04 3.86 19.07
CA LEU A 63 -10.61 3.84 18.77
C LEU A 63 -9.75 3.23 19.89
N ARG A 64 -10.32 2.97 21.06
CA ARG A 64 -9.63 2.50 22.27
C ARG A 64 -10.25 1.24 22.82
N THR A 65 -10.94 0.47 21.98
CA THR A 65 -11.39 -0.88 22.34
C THR A 65 -10.20 -1.82 22.46
N GLU A 66 -10.34 -2.90 23.21
CA GLU A 66 -9.33 -3.96 23.32
C GLU A 66 -8.76 -4.35 21.95
N THR A 67 -9.63 -4.69 20.99
CA THR A 67 -9.22 -5.09 19.64
C THR A 67 -8.41 -3.99 18.93
N SER A 68 -8.85 -2.74 19.05
CA SER A 68 -8.16 -1.59 18.47
C SER A 68 -6.76 -1.40 19.05
N LEU A 69 -6.64 -1.52 20.37
CA LEU A 69 -5.35 -1.42 21.07
C LEU A 69 -4.42 -2.57 20.66
N VAL A 70 -4.90 -3.83 20.69
CA VAL A 70 -4.11 -5.00 20.27
C VAL A 70 -3.61 -4.86 18.84
N GLN A 71 -4.44 -4.39 17.91
CA GLN A 71 -4.03 -4.15 16.52
C GLN A 71 -2.94 -3.07 16.42
N THR A 72 -3.08 -1.99 17.19
CA THR A 72 -2.11 -0.89 17.17
C THR A 72 -0.78 -1.33 17.80
N ILE A 73 -0.82 -2.03 18.93
CA ILE A 73 0.35 -2.63 19.59
C ILE A 73 1.07 -3.58 18.62
N GLY A 74 0.32 -4.38 17.87
CA GLY A 74 0.84 -5.33 16.90
C GLY A 74 1.65 -4.71 15.76
N ARG A 75 1.59 -3.39 15.56
CA ARG A 75 2.44 -2.70 14.57
C ARG A 75 3.92 -2.70 14.95
N ALA A 76 4.24 -2.64 16.24
CA ALA A 76 5.61 -2.74 16.72
C ALA A 76 6.14 -4.18 16.77
N ALA A 77 5.28 -5.19 16.68
CA ALA A 77 5.65 -6.59 16.89
C ALA A 77 6.53 -7.20 15.79
N ARG A 78 6.73 -6.50 14.67
CA ARG A 78 7.62 -6.95 13.57
C ARG A 78 9.07 -6.52 13.74
N ASN A 79 9.31 -5.64 14.69
CA ASN A 79 10.64 -5.19 15.07
C ASN A 79 11.04 -5.90 16.37
N SER A 80 12.21 -6.55 16.39
CA SER A 80 12.73 -7.25 17.58
C SER A 80 12.91 -6.29 18.78
N GLU A 81 13.16 -5.01 18.51
CA GLU A 81 13.30 -3.95 19.50
C GLU A 81 12.04 -3.06 19.58
N GLY A 82 10.91 -3.55 19.11
CA GLY A 82 9.68 -2.79 19.06
C GLY A 82 9.12 -2.50 20.45
N HIS A 83 8.87 -1.21 20.73
CA HIS A 83 8.30 -0.72 21.97
C HIS A 83 6.93 -0.07 21.75
N VAL A 84 6.06 -0.17 22.75
CA VAL A 84 4.77 0.50 22.77
C VAL A 84 4.63 1.31 24.05
N ILE A 85 4.27 2.58 23.94
CA ILE A 85 3.98 3.47 25.07
C ILE A 85 2.53 3.91 24.95
N MET A 86 1.75 3.66 26.00
CA MET A 86 0.39 4.17 26.14
C MET A 86 0.38 5.31 27.15
N TYR A 87 0.05 6.53 26.68
CA TYR A 87 -0.11 7.69 27.53
C TYR A 87 -1.56 7.72 28.03
N ALA A 88 -1.74 7.64 29.33
CA ALA A 88 -3.04 7.55 29.99
C ALA A 88 -2.95 8.07 31.43
N ASP A 89 -4.04 8.67 31.94
CA ASP A 89 -4.16 9.07 33.34
C ASP A 89 -4.57 7.87 34.22
N LYS A 90 -5.26 6.89 33.65
CA LYS A 90 -5.71 5.66 34.32
C LYS A 90 -5.67 4.49 33.38
N ILE A 91 -5.48 3.29 33.93
CA ILE A 91 -5.64 2.05 33.17
C ILE A 91 -7.13 1.73 33.07
N THR A 92 -7.63 1.56 31.83
CA THR A 92 -9.00 1.14 31.57
C THR A 92 -9.08 -0.38 31.40
N GLU A 93 -10.27 -0.94 31.46
CA GLU A 93 -10.49 -2.37 31.24
C GLU A 93 -10.00 -2.82 29.84
N SER A 94 -10.23 -2.00 28.82
CA SER A 94 -9.75 -2.25 27.45
C SER A 94 -8.22 -2.27 27.37
N MET A 95 -7.55 -1.37 28.08
CA MET A 95 -6.08 -1.34 28.16
C MET A 95 -5.55 -2.59 28.89
N GLU A 96 -6.12 -2.93 30.04
CA GLU A 96 -5.71 -4.09 30.81
C GLU A 96 -5.81 -5.39 30.00
N LYS A 97 -6.93 -5.59 29.31
CA LYS A 97 -7.13 -6.74 28.42
C LYS A 97 -6.13 -6.76 27.26
N ALA A 98 -5.90 -5.62 26.62
CA ALA A 98 -4.96 -5.52 25.50
C ALA A 98 -3.51 -5.78 25.92
N ILE A 99 -3.09 -5.26 27.08
CA ILE A 99 -1.76 -5.52 27.67
C ILE A 99 -1.64 -7.00 28.02
N GLY A 100 -2.60 -7.55 28.76
CA GLY A 100 -2.59 -8.94 29.19
C GLY A 100 -2.53 -9.92 28.01
N GLU A 101 -3.32 -9.69 26.95
CA GLU A 101 -3.28 -10.52 25.75
C GLU A 101 -1.94 -10.41 25.00
N THR A 102 -1.37 -9.21 24.93
CA THR A 102 -0.07 -9.00 24.30
C THR A 102 1.04 -9.72 25.07
N GLU A 103 1.05 -9.61 26.40
CA GLU A 103 2.01 -10.31 27.25
C GLU A 103 1.86 -11.82 27.17
N ARG A 104 0.61 -12.33 27.18
CA ARG A 104 0.33 -13.75 27.01
C ARG A 104 0.93 -14.28 25.70
N ARG A 105 0.68 -13.61 24.60
CA ARG A 105 1.23 -13.97 23.27
C ARG A 105 2.75 -13.94 23.27
N ARG A 106 3.35 -12.90 23.87
CA ARG A 106 4.80 -12.76 23.96
C ARG A 106 5.44 -13.90 24.74
N LYS A 107 4.87 -14.29 25.89
CA LYS A 107 5.36 -15.41 26.70
C LYS A 107 5.31 -16.74 25.92
N ILE A 108 4.22 -17.02 25.21
CA ILE A 108 4.10 -18.24 24.40
C ILE A 108 5.15 -18.25 23.29
N GLN A 109 5.30 -17.14 22.59
CA GLN A 109 6.29 -17.03 21.50
C GLN A 109 7.72 -17.15 22.02
N GLN A 110 8.01 -16.56 23.16
CA GLN A 110 9.33 -16.63 23.77
C GLN A 110 9.67 -18.07 24.18
N ALA A 111 8.75 -18.77 24.84
CA ALA A 111 8.93 -20.19 25.21
C ALA A 111 9.18 -21.06 23.97
N TYR A 112 8.40 -20.86 22.91
CA TYR A 112 8.57 -21.57 21.65
C TYR A 112 9.95 -21.29 21.01
N ASN A 113 10.37 -20.02 21.00
CA ASN A 113 11.67 -19.65 20.46
C ASN A 113 12.83 -20.27 21.24
N GLU A 114 12.75 -20.28 22.57
CA GLU A 114 13.76 -20.90 23.45
C GLU A 114 13.85 -22.41 23.21
N GLU A 115 12.70 -23.11 23.13
CA GLU A 115 12.63 -24.54 22.87
C GLU A 115 13.24 -24.92 21.51
N HIS A 116 13.07 -24.06 20.49
CA HIS A 116 13.53 -24.32 19.11
C HIS A 116 14.84 -23.61 18.76
N GLY A 117 15.50 -22.93 19.69
CA GLY A 117 16.72 -22.20 19.47
C GLY A 117 16.59 -21.05 18.46
N ILE A 118 15.42 -20.44 18.38
CA ILE A 118 15.13 -19.34 17.45
C ILE A 118 15.51 -18.00 18.09
N THR A 119 16.39 -17.27 17.47
CA THR A 119 16.68 -15.88 17.84
C THR A 119 15.77 -14.94 17.05
N PRO A 120 14.91 -14.16 17.71
CA PRO A 120 14.05 -13.19 17.03
C PRO A 120 14.86 -12.18 16.22
N GLN A 121 14.43 -11.90 15.00
CA GLN A 121 15.04 -10.91 14.12
C GLN A 121 13.99 -9.97 13.58
N THR A 122 14.36 -8.70 13.43
CA THR A 122 13.51 -7.72 12.75
C THR A 122 13.25 -8.14 11.31
N ILE A 123 11.97 -8.14 10.92
CA ILE A 123 11.57 -8.45 9.55
C ILE A 123 12.09 -7.36 8.62
N ARG A 124 12.88 -7.77 7.62
CA ARG A 124 13.31 -6.87 6.53
C ARG A 124 12.51 -7.17 5.28
N LYS A 125 11.79 -6.19 4.79
CA LYS A 125 10.97 -6.30 3.59
C LYS A 125 11.43 -5.27 2.57
N ALA A 126 11.67 -5.69 1.33
CA ALA A 126 12.03 -4.75 0.26
C ALA A 126 10.95 -3.66 0.11
N VAL A 127 11.38 -2.42 0.00
CA VAL A 127 10.48 -1.30 -0.32
C VAL A 127 10.19 -1.41 -1.81
N ARG A 128 9.03 -1.98 -2.15
CA ARG A 128 8.56 -2.00 -3.54
C ARG A 128 8.04 -0.62 -3.88
N ASP A 129 8.53 -0.07 -4.97
CA ASP A 129 8.03 1.18 -5.52
C ASP A 129 6.72 0.87 -6.26
N LEU A 130 5.58 0.98 -5.56
CA LEU A 130 4.25 0.81 -6.16
C LEU A 130 4.01 1.85 -7.27
N ILE A 131 4.70 2.99 -7.19
CA ILE A 131 4.70 3.99 -8.26
C ILE A 131 5.50 3.49 -9.46
N SER A 132 6.54 2.66 -9.27
CA SER A 132 7.26 2.04 -10.38
C SER A 132 6.45 0.90 -11.00
N ILE A 133 5.61 0.22 -10.23
CA ILE A 133 4.69 -0.80 -10.75
C ILE A 133 3.54 -0.12 -11.51
N SER A 134 2.95 0.95 -11.00
CA SER A 134 1.97 1.74 -11.74
C SER A 134 2.61 2.50 -12.91
N ARG A 135 3.83 3.00 -12.79
CA ARG A 135 4.58 3.57 -13.92
C ARG A 135 5.07 2.51 -14.91
N ALA A 136 5.40 1.31 -14.47
CA ALA A 136 5.71 0.19 -15.37
C ALA A 136 4.42 -0.35 -16.02
N ALA A 137 3.30 -0.38 -15.32
CA ALA A 137 1.99 -0.64 -15.90
C ALA A 137 1.54 0.50 -16.82
N GLU A 138 1.74 1.77 -16.42
CA GLU A 138 1.51 2.95 -17.26
C GLU A 138 2.55 3.12 -18.37
N ALA A 139 3.77 2.57 -18.25
CA ALA A 139 4.79 2.56 -19.27
C ALA A 139 4.66 1.36 -20.21
N ASP A 140 4.08 0.24 -19.75
CA ASP A 140 3.62 -0.86 -20.59
C ASP A 140 2.29 -0.51 -21.30
N ASP A 141 1.47 0.39 -20.71
CA ASP A 141 0.26 0.97 -21.31
C ASP A 141 0.54 2.24 -22.14
N ARG A 142 1.75 2.79 -22.11
CA ARG A 142 2.12 3.75 -23.15
C ARG A 142 2.46 2.94 -24.38
N PRO A 143 1.69 3.10 -25.48
CA PRO A 143 2.16 2.62 -26.75
C PRO A 143 3.57 3.13 -26.92
N SER A 144 4.50 2.22 -27.12
CA SER A 144 5.88 2.62 -27.44
C SER A 144 5.80 3.66 -28.56
N ASP A 145 6.64 4.66 -28.54
CA ASP A 145 6.73 5.66 -29.63
C ASP A 145 6.85 5.03 -31.04
N THR A 146 7.19 3.75 -31.09
CA THR A 146 7.12 2.91 -32.29
C THR A 146 5.70 2.71 -32.82
N LEU A 147 4.68 2.56 -31.97
CA LEU A 147 3.29 2.37 -32.44
C LEU A 147 2.68 3.68 -32.97
N LYS A 148 3.02 4.83 -32.40
CA LYS A 148 2.61 6.13 -32.97
C LYS A 148 3.18 6.36 -34.38
N LYS A 149 4.44 5.98 -34.61
CA LYS A 149 5.06 6.03 -35.95
C LYS A 149 4.38 5.11 -36.96
N ASP A 150 3.87 3.96 -36.53
CA ASP A 150 3.19 3.03 -37.43
C ASP A 150 1.81 3.55 -37.88
N TYR A 151 1.06 4.23 -37.02
CA TYR A 151 -0.26 4.79 -37.38
C TYR A 151 -0.16 6.02 -38.30
N GLU A 152 0.86 6.86 -38.12
CA GLU A 152 1.10 8.01 -38.99
C GLU A 152 1.43 7.65 -40.45
N SER A 153 1.89 6.41 -40.69
CA SER A 153 2.23 5.89 -42.01
C SER A 153 1.08 5.13 -42.68
N MET A 154 -0.02 4.84 -41.97
CA MET A 154 -1.15 4.03 -42.45
C MET A 154 -2.26 4.91 -43.03
N SER A 155 -2.87 4.44 -44.10
CA SER A 155 -4.08 5.06 -44.64
C SER A 155 -5.30 4.80 -43.73
N VAL A 156 -6.28 5.70 -43.74
CA VAL A 156 -7.54 5.57 -42.97
C VAL A 156 -8.22 4.19 -43.19
N LYS A 157 -8.16 3.66 -44.42
CA LYS A 157 -8.73 2.33 -44.74
C LYS A 157 -7.94 1.17 -44.11
N GLU A 158 -6.64 1.32 -43.93
CA GLU A 158 -5.80 0.32 -43.27
C GLU A 158 -6.02 0.36 -41.76
N LEU A 159 -6.13 1.55 -41.17
CA LEU A 159 -6.45 1.74 -39.76
C LEU A 159 -7.82 1.18 -39.39
N GLU A 160 -8.83 1.30 -40.24
CA GLU A 160 -10.14 0.69 -40.03
C GLU A 160 -10.10 -0.86 -40.09
N LYS A 161 -9.20 -1.43 -40.90
CA LYS A 161 -8.99 -2.90 -40.91
C LYS A 161 -8.32 -3.39 -39.63
N VAL A 162 -7.24 -2.69 -39.23
CA VAL A 162 -6.52 -2.98 -37.97
C VAL A 162 -7.46 -2.87 -36.76
N LYS A 163 -8.30 -1.84 -36.73
CA LYS A 163 -9.32 -1.69 -35.68
C LYS A 163 -10.26 -2.89 -35.58
N LYS A 164 -10.80 -3.37 -36.72
CA LYS A 164 -11.69 -4.53 -36.76
C LYS A 164 -11.00 -5.83 -36.31
N GLU A 165 -9.72 -5.97 -36.63
CA GLU A 165 -8.93 -7.11 -36.18
C GLU A 165 -8.67 -7.09 -34.67
N ILE A 166 -8.32 -5.92 -34.13
CA ILE A 166 -8.16 -5.72 -32.68
C ILE A 166 -9.47 -5.97 -31.95
N GLU A 167 -10.60 -5.47 -32.45
CA GLU A 167 -11.93 -5.70 -31.89
C GLU A 167 -12.28 -7.20 -31.83
N LYS A 168 -11.99 -7.94 -32.90
CA LYS A 168 -12.19 -9.40 -32.94
C LYS A 168 -11.31 -10.12 -31.90
N ASN A 169 -10.04 -9.75 -31.79
CA ASN A 169 -9.12 -10.36 -30.86
C ASN A 169 -9.50 -10.01 -29.40
N MET A 170 -9.96 -8.79 -29.13
CA MET A 170 -10.47 -8.36 -27.82
C MET A 170 -11.66 -9.23 -27.38
N HIS A 171 -12.64 -9.46 -28.28
CA HIS A 171 -13.77 -10.33 -27.96
C HIS A 171 -13.36 -11.79 -27.76
N LYS A 172 -12.36 -12.26 -28.49
CA LYS A 172 -11.81 -13.60 -28.31
C LYS A 172 -11.12 -13.75 -26.95
N ALA A 173 -10.24 -12.82 -26.59
CA ALA A 173 -9.58 -12.81 -25.30
C ALA A 173 -10.59 -12.73 -24.14
N ALA A 174 -11.64 -11.92 -24.26
CA ALA A 174 -12.71 -11.85 -23.27
C ALA A 174 -13.49 -13.18 -23.15
N ALA A 175 -13.76 -13.87 -24.26
CA ALA A 175 -14.43 -15.19 -24.25
C ALA A 175 -13.54 -16.28 -23.61
N GLU A 176 -12.23 -16.16 -23.72
CA GLU A 176 -11.24 -17.04 -23.09
C GLU A 176 -10.93 -16.63 -21.64
N LEU A 177 -11.68 -15.65 -21.06
CA LEU A 177 -11.51 -15.10 -19.72
C LEU A 177 -10.14 -14.43 -19.46
N ASN A 178 -9.41 -14.11 -20.52
CA ASN A 178 -8.16 -13.35 -20.45
C ASN A 178 -8.45 -11.84 -20.44
N PHE A 179 -8.90 -11.35 -19.28
CA PHE A 179 -9.37 -9.97 -19.14
C PHE A 179 -8.26 -8.91 -19.25
N GLU A 180 -7.02 -9.26 -18.92
CA GLU A 180 -5.88 -8.36 -19.08
C GLU A 180 -5.56 -8.09 -20.54
N GLU A 181 -5.50 -9.13 -21.35
CA GLU A 181 -5.30 -9.02 -22.80
C GLU A 181 -6.49 -8.31 -23.49
N ALA A 182 -7.72 -8.63 -23.07
CA ALA A 182 -8.90 -7.93 -23.57
C ALA A 182 -8.88 -6.43 -23.25
N ALA A 183 -8.43 -6.04 -22.06
CA ALA A 183 -8.28 -4.64 -21.67
C ALA A 183 -7.21 -3.91 -22.49
N ALA A 184 -6.04 -4.52 -22.69
CA ALA A 184 -4.97 -3.96 -23.51
C ALA A 184 -5.39 -3.75 -24.97
N LEU A 185 -6.14 -4.69 -25.54
CA LEU A 185 -6.69 -4.59 -26.90
C LEU A 185 -7.77 -3.49 -27.00
N ARG A 186 -8.61 -3.32 -25.98
CA ARG A 186 -9.61 -2.24 -25.90
C ARG A 186 -8.92 -0.87 -25.90
N ASP A 187 -7.87 -0.72 -25.13
CA ASP A 187 -7.15 0.54 -24.99
C ASP A 187 -6.46 0.94 -26.31
N LYS A 188 -5.87 -0.03 -27.03
CA LYS A 188 -5.37 0.16 -28.41
C LYS A 188 -6.49 0.59 -29.38
N MET A 189 -7.67 0.04 -29.26
CA MET A 189 -8.81 0.41 -30.11
C MET A 189 -9.27 1.86 -29.83
N ILE A 190 -9.22 2.31 -28.58
CA ILE A 190 -9.51 3.70 -28.19
C ILE A 190 -8.52 4.67 -28.84
N GLU A 191 -7.22 4.35 -28.81
CA GLU A 191 -6.18 5.17 -29.43
C GLU A 191 -6.38 5.30 -30.96
N ILE A 192 -6.66 4.20 -31.65
CA ILE A 192 -6.93 4.22 -33.08
C ILE A 192 -8.19 5.07 -33.38
N ASN A 193 -9.23 4.98 -32.55
CA ASN A 193 -10.43 5.80 -32.71
C ASN A 193 -10.12 7.28 -32.53
N GLN A 194 -9.32 7.63 -31.55
CA GLN A 194 -8.92 9.03 -31.32
C GLN A 194 -8.11 9.57 -32.48
N TYR A 195 -7.14 8.80 -32.99
CA TYR A 195 -6.35 9.17 -34.17
C TYR A 195 -7.22 9.35 -35.43
N LEU A 196 -8.19 8.44 -35.67
CA LEU A 196 -9.13 8.55 -36.78
C LEU A 196 -10.06 9.75 -36.65
N TYR A 197 -10.37 10.19 -35.42
CA TYR A 197 -11.20 11.38 -35.17
C TYR A 197 -10.43 12.67 -35.40
N GLU A 198 -9.16 12.74 -35.01
CA GLU A 198 -8.29 13.90 -35.18
C GLU A 198 -7.84 14.15 -36.64
N ASN A 199 -7.87 13.07 -37.48
CA ASN A 199 -7.41 13.14 -38.90
C ASN A 199 -8.56 12.94 -39.90
N LYS A 200 -9.80 13.21 -39.52
CA LYS A 200 -10.98 13.20 -40.35
C LYS A 200 -11.43 14.61 -40.70
#